data_4d685d97ea1c3822ed686040cb633cc3
#
_entry.id   4d685d97ea1c3822ed686040cb633cc3
#
_cell.length_a   1.000
_cell.length_b   1.000
_cell.length_c   1.000
_cell.angle_alpha   90.00
_cell.angle_beta   90.00
_cell.angle_gamma   90.00
#
_symmetry.space_group_name_H-M   'P 1'
#
loop_
_entity.id
_entity.type
_entity.pdbx_description
1 polymer ?
#
loop_
_entity_poly.entity_id
_entity_poly.type
_entity_poly.pdbx_seq_one_letter_code
_entity_poly.pdbx_strand_id
1 'polypeptide(L)'
;KIVIGLIVAGSGFFTLFFRRTLANLKVNLIHIIFIGGLVGFLAGLTGIGGGVYLAPILLLSGISNPKTTAATTTFFIFSNSLAGIFSRINKIIPAILENQIIITLIPVVVVAALIGGHIGSRKLSQENVRKIIGIILISIGLLLIFY
;
A
#
# COMPACT_ATOMS: atom_id res chain seq x y z
N LYS A 1 -11.92 -3.62 12.46
CA LYS A 1 -11.83 -4.09 11.09
C LYS A 1 -12.84 -3.37 10.18
N ILE A 2 -14.16 -3.40 10.50
CA ILE A 2 -15.25 -2.83 9.67
C ILE A 2 -15.04 -1.34 9.37
N VAL A 3 -14.72 -0.53 10.38
CA VAL A 3 -14.46 0.92 10.18
C VAL A 3 -13.31 1.17 9.23
N ILE A 4 -12.22 0.42 9.36
CA ILE A 4 -11.06 0.53 8.47
C ILE A 4 -11.46 0.10 7.05
N GLY A 5 -12.19 -1.01 6.91
CA GLY A 5 -12.69 -1.49 5.63
C GLY A 5 -13.58 -0.46 4.92
N LEU A 6 -14.49 0.19 5.65
CA LEU A 6 -15.34 1.26 5.11
C LEU A 6 -14.54 2.47 4.64
N ILE A 7 -13.55 2.92 5.42
CA ILE A 7 -12.67 4.04 5.04
C ILE A 7 -11.87 3.69 3.78
N VAL A 8 -11.28 2.49 3.73
CA VAL A 8 -10.48 2.04 2.59
C VAL A 8 -11.34 1.85 1.34
N ALA A 9 -12.49 1.20 1.44
CA ALA A 9 -13.41 1.03 0.31
C ALA A 9 -13.97 2.38 -0.18
N GLY A 10 -14.38 3.26 0.75
CA GLY A 10 -14.86 4.61 0.42
C GLY A 10 -13.80 5.46 -0.27
N SER A 11 -12.55 5.39 0.18
CA SER A 11 -11.43 6.09 -0.47
C SER A 11 -11.13 5.53 -1.87
N GLY A 12 -11.23 4.21 -2.05
CA GLY A 12 -11.11 3.55 -3.35
C GLY A 12 -12.21 3.99 -4.32
N PHE A 13 -13.46 4.02 -3.85
CA PHE A 13 -14.60 4.51 -4.62
C PHE A 13 -14.40 5.98 -5.03
N PHE A 14 -14.01 6.84 -4.08
CA PHE A 14 -13.72 8.23 -4.37
C PHE A 14 -12.59 8.37 -5.40
N THR A 15 -11.52 7.59 -5.26
CA THR A 15 -10.39 7.59 -6.20
C THR A 15 -10.82 7.21 -7.62
N LEU A 16 -11.80 6.31 -7.79
CA LEU A 16 -12.32 5.91 -9.10
C LEU A 16 -13.18 6.98 -9.75
N PHE A 17 -14.12 7.53 -9.00
CA PHE A 17 -15.18 8.38 -9.56
C PHE A 17 -14.86 9.86 -9.56
N PHE A 18 -14.08 10.34 -8.59
CA PHE A 18 -13.74 11.75 -8.48
C PHE A 18 -12.32 12.01 -8.96
N ARG A 19 -12.19 12.73 -10.06
CA ARG A 19 -10.89 13.16 -10.62
C ARG A 19 -10.24 14.29 -9.84
N ARG A 20 -11.01 14.98 -9.00
CA ARG A 20 -10.51 16.13 -8.23
C ARG A 20 -9.94 15.64 -6.89
N THR A 21 -8.76 16.12 -6.57
CA THR A 21 -8.21 16.02 -5.21
C THR A 21 -9.06 16.84 -4.25
N LEU A 22 -9.36 16.31 -3.07
CA LEU A 22 -10.18 16.99 -2.07
C LEU A 22 -9.49 18.23 -1.51
N ALA A 23 -8.18 18.28 -1.52
CA ALA A 23 -7.41 19.42 -1.01
C ALA A 23 -6.02 19.47 -1.67
N ASN A 24 -5.61 20.70 -2.03
CA ASN A 24 -4.19 21.02 -2.30
C ASN A 24 -3.56 21.42 -0.95
N LEU A 25 -3.26 20.43 -0.13
CA LEU A 25 -2.67 20.68 1.18
C LEU A 25 -1.20 21.08 1.01
N LYS A 26 -0.86 22.30 1.45
CA LYS A 26 0.54 22.66 1.69
C LYS A 26 1.00 21.90 2.95
N VAL A 27 1.72 20.79 2.75
CA VAL A 27 2.11 19.94 3.85
C VAL A 27 3.55 20.25 4.26
N ASN A 28 3.75 20.62 5.52
CA ASN A 28 5.07 20.79 6.10
C ASN A 28 5.73 19.41 6.35
N LEU A 29 7.05 19.36 6.36
CA LEU A 29 7.84 18.16 6.63
C LEU A 29 7.40 17.47 7.94
N ILE A 30 7.08 18.24 8.97
CA ILE A 30 6.62 17.74 10.27
C ILE A 30 5.33 16.93 10.12
N HIS A 31 4.36 17.43 9.32
CA HIS A 31 3.11 16.70 9.07
C HIS A 31 3.35 15.40 8.34
N ILE A 32 4.28 15.39 7.36
CA ILE A 32 4.64 14.18 6.62
C ILE A 32 5.25 13.12 7.55
N ILE A 33 6.17 13.53 8.41
CA ILE A 33 6.81 12.63 9.39
C ILE A 33 5.76 12.07 10.36
N PHE A 34 4.87 12.92 10.88
CA PHE A 34 3.83 12.49 11.81
C PHE A 34 2.83 11.52 11.17
N ILE A 35 2.32 11.84 9.97
CA ILE A 35 1.41 10.98 9.22
C ILE A 35 2.10 9.67 8.86
N GLY A 36 3.33 9.73 8.36
CA GLY A 36 4.12 8.54 8.01
C GLY A 36 4.37 7.63 9.22
N GLY A 37 4.71 8.23 10.37
CA GLY A 37 4.90 7.51 11.63
C GLY A 37 3.62 6.84 12.13
N LEU A 38 2.49 7.56 12.10
CA LEU A 38 1.18 7.03 12.49
C LEU A 38 0.76 5.86 11.57
N VAL A 39 0.90 6.05 10.27
CA VAL A 39 0.59 5.02 9.28
C VAL A 39 1.51 3.82 9.44
N GLY A 40 2.81 4.04 9.68
CA GLY A 40 3.78 2.97 9.95
C GLY A 40 3.45 2.19 11.22
N PHE A 41 3.06 2.88 12.28
CA PHE A 41 2.63 2.26 13.53
C PHE A 41 1.37 1.39 13.33
N LEU A 42 0.33 1.94 12.68
CA LEU A 42 -0.89 1.18 12.36
C LEU A 42 -0.60 -0.02 11.44
N ALA A 43 0.29 0.15 10.47
CA ALA A 43 0.73 -0.91 9.58
C ALA A 43 1.45 -2.04 10.33
N GLY A 44 2.30 -1.68 11.30
CA GLY A 44 2.99 -2.63 12.16
C GLY A 44 2.02 -3.43 13.04
N LEU A 45 1.02 -2.76 13.63
CA LEU A 45 0.00 -3.39 14.45
C LEU A 45 -0.90 -4.35 13.66
N THR A 46 -1.27 -3.96 12.44
CA THR A 46 -2.21 -4.74 11.62
C THR A 46 -1.52 -5.78 10.74
N GLY A 47 -0.23 -5.65 10.49
CA GLY A 47 0.53 -6.51 9.58
C GLY A 47 0.19 -6.34 8.09
N ILE A 48 -0.60 -5.31 7.72
CA ILE A 48 -1.11 -5.11 6.35
C ILE A 48 -0.11 -4.35 5.44
N GLY A 49 1.11 -4.09 5.92
CA GLY A 49 2.16 -3.45 5.12
C GLY A 49 2.01 -1.93 4.90
N GLY A 50 0.94 -1.29 5.37
CA GLY A 50 0.75 0.17 5.42
C GLY A 50 0.43 0.89 4.12
N GLY A 51 0.70 0.31 2.95
CA GLY A 51 0.39 0.93 1.67
C GLY A 51 -1.10 1.17 1.45
N VAL A 52 -1.94 0.28 2.01
CA VAL A 52 -3.41 0.38 1.98
C VAL A 52 -3.91 1.65 2.68
N TYR A 53 -3.20 2.10 3.73
CA TYR A 53 -3.53 3.34 4.44
C TYR A 53 -2.91 4.58 3.78
N LEU A 54 -1.67 4.45 3.29
CA LEU A 54 -0.92 5.57 2.73
C LEU A 54 -1.44 5.99 1.36
N ALA A 55 -1.83 5.03 0.50
CA ALA A 55 -2.32 5.33 -0.84
C ALA A 55 -3.53 6.29 -0.87
N PRO A 56 -4.63 6.03 -0.13
CA PRO A 56 -5.75 6.96 -0.09
C PRO A 56 -5.38 8.33 0.48
N ILE A 57 -4.52 8.39 1.50
CA ILE A 57 -4.09 9.65 2.09
C ILE A 57 -3.37 10.52 1.04
N LEU A 58 -2.43 9.94 0.29
CA LEU A 58 -1.67 10.66 -0.73
C LEU A 58 -2.54 11.09 -1.93
N LEU A 59 -3.46 10.22 -2.37
CA LEU A 59 -4.34 10.54 -3.50
C LEU A 59 -5.41 11.58 -3.16
N LEU A 60 -6.04 11.46 -1.99
CA LEU A 60 -7.12 12.36 -1.58
C LEU A 60 -6.60 13.73 -1.15
N SER A 61 -5.43 13.79 -0.53
CA SER A 61 -4.79 15.05 -0.15
C SER A 61 -4.24 15.85 -1.34
N GLY A 62 -4.11 15.23 -2.52
CA GLY A 62 -3.55 15.90 -3.69
C GLY A 62 -2.04 16.16 -3.63
N ILE A 63 -1.36 15.59 -2.63
CA ILE A 63 0.09 15.76 -2.45
C ILE A 63 0.87 15.08 -3.59
N SER A 64 0.35 13.99 -4.13
CA SER A 64 1.02 13.25 -5.20
C SER A 64 0.08 12.75 -6.29
N ASN A 65 0.63 12.58 -7.48
CA ASN A 65 -0.08 11.96 -8.59
C ASN A 65 -0.13 10.42 -8.42
N PRO A 66 -1.02 9.69 -9.16
CA PRO A 66 -1.19 8.25 -8.99
C PRO A 66 0.09 7.42 -9.14
N LYS A 67 0.99 7.76 -10.08
CA LYS A 67 2.25 7.04 -10.24
C LYS A 67 3.21 7.29 -9.08
N THR A 68 3.33 8.54 -8.65
CA THR A 68 4.14 8.88 -7.47
C THR A 68 3.59 8.22 -6.22
N THR A 69 2.26 8.22 -6.04
CA THR A 69 1.60 7.50 -4.94
C THR A 69 1.96 6.01 -4.95
N ALA A 70 1.85 5.35 -6.11
CA ALA A 70 2.21 3.94 -6.25
C ALA A 70 3.69 3.70 -5.87
N ALA A 71 4.61 4.52 -6.36
CA ALA A 71 6.03 4.40 -6.04
C ALA A 71 6.30 4.62 -4.54
N THR A 72 5.73 5.67 -3.95
CA THR A 72 5.91 5.99 -2.53
C THR A 72 5.33 4.90 -1.63
N THR A 73 4.14 4.39 -1.93
CA THR A 73 3.53 3.30 -1.17
C THR A 73 4.31 2.00 -1.29
N THR A 74 4.85 1.70 -2.46
CA THR A 74 5.71 0.52 -2.67
C THR A 74 6.98 0.62 -1.82
N PHE A 75 7.65 1.77 -1.81
CA PHE A 75 8.84 2.01 -0.98
C PHE A 75 8.50 1.92 0.51
N PHE A 76 7.36 2.46 0.91
CA PHE A 76 6.88 2.39 2.30
C PHE A 76 6.61 0.95 2.74
N ILE A 77 5.92 0.15 1.88
CA ILE A 77 5.67 -1.28 2.14
C ILE A 77 6.99 -2.04 2.26
N PHE A 78 7.94 -1.79 1.36
CA PHE A 78 9.26 -2.41 1.38
C PHE A 78 9.99 -2.12 2.71
N SER A 79 10.04 -0.85 3.13
CA SER A 79 10.69 -0.45 4.38
C SER A 79 10.04 -1.08 5.61
N ASN A 80 8.70 -1.10 5.67
CA ASN A 80 7.96 -1.74 6.75
C ASN A 80 8.16 -3.26 6.78
N SER A 81 8.16 -3.91 5.61
CA SER A 81 8.39 -5.34 5.51
C SER A 81 9.80 -5.71 5.96
N LEU A 82 10.79 -4.90 5.58
CA LEU A 82 12.17 -5.10 6.01
C LEU A 82 12.31 -4.99 7.54
N ALA A 83 11.72 -3.95 8.14
CA ALA A 83 11.68 -3.80 9.59
C ALA A 83 10.95 -4.96 10.28
N GLY A 84 9.84 -5.44 9.69
CA GLY A 84 9.09 -6.59 10.18
C GLY A 84 9.89 -7.90 10.14
N ILE A 85 10.67 -8.12 9.08
CA ILE A 85 11.57 -9.28 8.95
C ILE A 85 12.66 -9.21 10.04
N PHE A 86 13.34 -8.08 10.20
CA PHE A 86 14.37 -7.92 11.23
C PHE A 86 13.81 -8.15 12.64
N SER A 87 12.63 -7.62 12.94
CA SER A 87 11.97 -7.79 14.24
C SER A 87 11.60 -9.25 14.57
N ARG A 88 11.38 -10.09 13.56
CA ARG A 88 10.86 -11.46 13.70
C ARG A 88 11.81 -12.53 13.15
N ILE A 89 13.07 -12.20 12.92
CA ILE A 89 14.02 -13.06 12.23
C ILE A 89 14.13 -14.45 12.87
N ASN A 90 14.12 -14.52 14.19
CA ASN A 90 14.19 -15.77 14.96
C ASN A 90 12.98 -16.69 14.77
N LYS A 91 11.83 -16.13 14.34
CA LYS A 91 10.61 -16.90 14.05
C LYS A 91 10.47 -17.23 12.56
N ILE A 92 10.99 -16.36 11.71
CA ILE A 92 10.89 -16.49 10.25
C ILE A 92 11.81 -17.58 9.73
N ILE A 93 13.04 -17.69 10.27
CA ILE A 93 14.01 -18.70 9.81
C ILE A 93 13.48 -20.13 9.99
N PRO A 94 12.98 -20.57 11.17
CA PRO A 94 12.38 -21.88 11.31
C PRO A 94 11.17 -22.09 10.39
N ALA A 95 10.28 -21.11 10.29
CA ALA A 95 9.09 -21.21 9.44
C ALA A 95 9.43 -21.39 7.95
N ILE A 96 10.50 -20.76 7.47
CA ILE A 96 10.99 -20.95 6.09
C ILE A 96 11.55 -22.35 5.89
N LEU A 97 12.30 -22.86 6.86
CA LEU A 97 12.91 -24.20 6.80
C LEU A 97 11.87 -25.31 6.86
N GLU A 98 10.80 -25.12 7.61
CA GLU A 98 9.70 -26.07 7.72
C GLU A 98 8.78 -26.08 6.48
N ASN A 99 8.65 -24.94 5.78
CA ASN A 99 7.74 -24.77 4.65
C ASN A 99 8.47 -24.49 3.33
N GLN A 100 8.84 -25.52 2.59
CA GLN A 100 9.49 -25.39 1.28
C GLN A 100 8.70 -24.55 0.26
N ILE A 101 7.36 -24.47 0.39
CA ILE A 101 6.49 -23.63 -0.43
C ILE A 101 6.90 -22.16 -0.35
N ILE A 102 7.30 -21.68 0.84
CA ILE A 102 7.71 -20.28 1.03
C ILE A 102 8.93 -19.97 0.15
N ILE A 103 9.92 -20.86 0.10
CA ILE A 103 11.14 -20.68 -0.70
C ILE A 103 10.78 -20.59 -2.20
N THR A 104 9.85 -21.43 -2.66
CA THR A 104 9.39 -21.44 -4.06
C THR A 104 8.60 -20.16 -4.43
N LEU A 105 7.86 -19.60 -3.50
CA LEU A 105 7.06 -18.39 -3.74
C LEU A 105 7.89 -17.10 -3.83
N ILE A 106 9.04 -17.03 -3.16
CA ILE A 106 9.89 -15.83 -3.17
C ILE A 106 10.26 -15.40 -4.60
N PRO A 107 10.86 -16.23 -5.47
CA PRO A 107 11.22 -15.82 -6.81
C PRO A 107 10.00 -15.47 -7.66
N VAL A 108 8.87 -16.15 -7.48
CA VAL A 108 7.62 -15.84 -8.20
C VAL A 108 7.13 -14.43 -7.86
N VAL A 109 7.12 -14.08 -6.58
CA VAL A 109 6.72 -12.75 -6.12
C VAL A 109 7.69 -11.68 -6.63
N VAL A 110 8.99 -11.93 -6.60
CA VAL A 110 10.01 -10.98 -7.11
C VAL A 110 9.81 -10.74 -8.61
N VAL A 111 9.66 -11.78 -9.41
CA VAL A 111 9.43 -11.65 -10.86
C VAL A 111 8.13 -10.91 -11.15
N ALA A 112 7.05 -11.27 -10.47
CA ALA A 112 5.75 -10.59 -10.61
C ALA A 112 5.84 -9.10 -10.25
N ALA A 113 6.57 -8.75 -9.16
CA ALA A 113 6.76 -7.38 -8.74
C ALA A 113 7.59 -6.56 -9.76
N LEU A 114 8.64 -7.15 -10.33
CA LEU A 114 9.45 -6.50 -11.37
C LEU A 114 8.64 -6.25 -12.64
N ILE A 115 7.88 -7.24 -13.11
CA ILE A 115 7.01 -7.12 -14.28
C ILE A 115 5.92 -6.07 -14.03
N GLY A 116 5.22 -6.16 -12.89
CA GLY A 116 4.16 -5.22 -12.52
C GLY A 116 4.69 -3.80 -12.37
N GLY A 117 5.84 -3.62 -11.73
CA GLY A 117 6.51 -2.32 -11.59
C GLY A 117 6.93 -1.72 -12.94
N HIS A 118 7.48 -2.52 -13.84
CA HIS A 118 7.86 -2.08 -15.18
C HIS A 118 6.65 -1.63 -16.00
N ILE A 119 5.59 -2.43 -16.02
CA ILE A 119 4.35 -2.11 -16.72
C ILE A 119 3.70 -0.86 -16.12
N GLY A 120 3.59 -0.79 -14.80
CA GLY A 120 2.97 0.32 -14.08
C GLY A 120 3.69 1.64 -14.31
N SER A 121 5.02 1.64 -14.26
CA SER A 121 5.82 2.87 -14.42
C SER A 121 5.89 3.36 -15.86
N ARG A 122 6.08 2.46 -16.83
CA ARG A 122 6.38 2.81 -18.23
C ARG A 122 5.19 2.75 -19.16
N LYS A 123 4.32 1.72 -19.03
CA LYS A 123 3.27 1.48 -20.02
C LYS A 123 1.90 2.04 -19.62
N LEU A 124 1.60 2.16 -18.32
CA LEU A 124 0.30 2.64 -17.88
C LEU A 124 0.25 4.17 -17.81
N SER A 125 -0.90 4.73 -18.20
CA SER A 125 -1.21 6.15 -18.00
C SER A 125 -1.49 6.43 -16.51
N GLN A 126 -1.39 7.70 -16.09
CA GLN A 126 -1.76 8.12 -14.72
C GLN A 126 -3.20 7.71 -14.37
N GLU A 127 -4.10 7.80 -15.34
CA GLU A 127 -5.51 7.44 -15.15
C GLU A 127 -5.70 5.94 -14.93
N ASN A 128 -4.99 5.10 -15.70
CA ASN A 128 -5.06 3.65 -15.54
C ASN A 128 -4.48 3.20 -14.20
N VAL A 129 -3.35 3.78 -13.79
CA VAL A 129 -2.77 3.52 -12.46
C VAL A 129 -3.76 3.90 -11.36
N ARG A 130 -4.42 5.04 -11.48
CA ARG A 130 -5.46 5.48 -10.53
C ARG A 130 -6.62 4.51 -10.45
N LYS A 131 -7.12 4.04 -11.61
CA LYS A 131 -8.22 3.06 -11.66
C LYS A 131 -7.83 1.74 -10.98
N ILE A 132 -6.62 1.25 -11.26
CA ILE A 132 -6.10 0.02 -10.64
C ILE A 132 -6.01 0.18 -9.11
N ILE A 133 -5.44 1.28 -8.63
CA ILE A 133 -5.36 1.57 -7.19
C ILE A 133 -6.77 1.61 -6.58
N GLY A 134 -7.72 2.31 -7.21
CA GLY A 134 -9.09 2.40 -6.72
C GLY A 134 -9.79 1.05 -6.63
N ILE A 135 -9.65 0.20 -7.65
CA ILE A 135 -10.21 -1.16 -7.64
C ILE A 135 -9.60 -2.00 -6.51
N ILE A 136 -8.27 -1.97 -6.37
CA ILE A 136 -7.57 -2.70 -5.30
C ILE A 136 -8.04 -2.24 -3.92
N LEU A 137 -8.16 -0.92 -3.69
CA LEU A 137 -8.63 -0.38 -2.43
C LEU A 137 -10.07 -0.82 -2.11
N ILE A 138 -10.97 -0.82 -3.10
CA ILE A 138 -12.34 -1.32 -2.90
C ILE A 138 -12.31 -2.81 -2.54
N SER A 139 -11.56 -3.62 -3.28
CA SER A 139 -11.47 -5.05 -3.05
C SER A 139 -10.94 -5.37 -1.65
N ILE A 140 -9.87 -4.70 -1.21
CA ILE A 140 -9.30 -4.86 0.13
C ILE A 140 -10.27 -4.35 1.20
N GLY A 141 -10.90 -3.19 0.96
CA GLY A 141 -11.87 -2.63 1.90
C GLY A 141 -13.07 -3.55 2.13
N LEU A 142 -13.62 -4.13 1.05
CA LEU A 142 -14.70 -5.12 1.14
C LEU A 142 -14.23 -6.39 1.88
N LEU A 143 -13.04 -6.89 1.55
CA LEU A 143 -12.48 -8.06 2.24
C LEU A 143 -12.33 -7.81 3.75
N LEU A 144 -11.89 -6.63 4.17
CA LEU A 144 -11.77 -6.24 5.58
C LEU A 144 -13.13 -6.10 6.30
N ILE A 145 -14.21 -5.84 5.56
CA ILE A 145 -15.56 -5.76 6.13
C ILE A 145 -16.12 -7.16 6.39
N PHE A 146 -15.90 -8.10 5.46
CA PHE A 146 -16.50 -9.43 5.52
C PHE A 146 -15.65 -10.49 6.23
N TYR A 147 -14.35 -10.24 6.40
CA TYR A 147 -13.40 -11.13 7.06
C TYR A 147 -12.76 -10.46 8.30
#